data_5c199fb1798bc8a119d5c9ac1b2c4c10
#
_entry.id   5c199fb1798bc8a119d5c9ac1b2c4c10
#
_cell.length_a   1.000
_cell.length_b   1.000
_cell.length_c   1.000
_cell.angle_alpha   90.00
_cell.angle_beta   90.00
_cell.angle_gamma   90.00
#
_symmetry.space_group_name_H-M   'P 1'
#
loop_
_entity.id
_entity.type
_entity.pdbx_description
1 polymer ?
#
loop_
_entity_poly.entity_id
_entity_poly.type
_entity_poly.pdbx_seq_one_letter_code
_entity_poly.pdbx_strand_id
1 'polypeptide(L)'
;MLEEKEKFYYSIGVERERRYTIMIRILLACGIGASTGFMAANMRKIAKQQGLDVSVHAVSKSQVMEYADKIDVLLLGPHFSSEVAKYQNQLNDHGVKVTSIDPDDYAALDGESILETALDLVEE
;
A
#
# COMPACT_ATOMS: atom_id res chain seq x y z
N MET A 1 -18.43 -19.14 5.51
CA MET A 1 -17.29 -18.39 5.91
C MET A 1 -17.23 -17.06 5.20
N LEU A 2 -16.60 -16.14 5.81
CA LEU A 2 -16.54 -14.84 5.21
C LEU A 2 -15.61 -14.84 4.05
N GLU A 3 -15.97 -14.08 3.06
CA GLU A 3 -15.10 -13.87 1.95
C GLU A 3 -13.92 -13.05 2.39
N GLU A 4 -12.86 -13.15 1.64
CA GLU A 4 -11.68 -12.38 1.95
C GLU A 4 -11.95 -10.92 2.06
N LYS A 5 -12.77 -10.40 1.16
CA LYS A 5 -13.02 -9.01 1.24
C LYS A 5 -13.88 -8.63 2.40
N GLU A 6 -14.71 -9.50 2.90
CA GLU A 6 -15.49 -9.18 4.06
C GLU A 6 -14.58 -9.03 5.25
N LYS A 7 -13.52 -9.84 5.33
CA LYS A 7 -12.63 -9.71 6.38
C LYS A 7 -11.98 -8.39 6.37
N PHE A 8 -11.60 -7.95 5.20
CA PHE A 8 -10.92 -6.70 5.06
C PHE A 8 -11.78 -5.57 5.50
N TYR A 9 -13.05 -5.55 5.08
CA TYR A 9 -13.88 -4.47 5.39
C TYR A 9 -14.16 -4.30 6.77
N TYR A 10 -14.24 -5.36 7.47
CA TYR A 10 -14.58 -5.26 8.73
C TYR A 10 -13.60 -4.69 9.50
N SER A 11 -12.33 -4.89 9.12
CA SER A 11 -11.28 -4.28 9.85
C SER A 11 -11.28 -2.80 9.71
N ILE A 12 -11.95 -2.30 8.74
CA ILE A 12 -11.98 -0.89 8.62
C ILE A 12 -13.28 -0.33 8.95
N GLY A 13 -14.16 -1.03 9.02
CA GLY A 13 -15.31 -0.46 9.25
C GLY A 13 -15.86 -0.70 10.40
N VAL A 14 -16.14 -0.99 10.42
CA VAL A 14 -16.71 -1.27 10.96
C VAL A 14 -17.22 -2.14 11.34
N GLU A 15 -17.68 -2.47 11.11
CA GLU A 15 -17.97 -3.27 11.15
C GLU A 15 -17.75 -4.05 10.87
N ARG A 16 -17.53 -4.27 10.60
CA ARG A 16 -17.25 -5.13 10.18
C ARG A 16 -16.68 -5.84 10.94
N GLU A 17 -16.97 -6.34 11.69
CA GLU A 17 -16.51 -6.95 12.26
C GLU A 17 -15.91 -7.71 12.51
N ARG A 18 -15.82 -8.28 12.67
CA ARG A 18 -15.21 -8.94 12.57
C ARG A 18 -14.61 -9.58 12.40
N ARG A 19 -14.60 -9.90 12.62
CA ARG A 19 -14.12 -10.69 12.08
C ARG A 19 -12.81 -10.89 12.09
N TYR A 20 -12.08 -11.26 11.47
CA TYR A 20 -10.75 -11.49 11.49
C TYR A 20 -10.10 -10.39 10.81
N THR A 21 -8.86 -10.16 11.04
CA THR A 21 -8.15 -9.15 10.35
C THR A 21 -7.11 -9.75 9.48
N ILE A 22 -6.94 -9.17 8.32
CA ILE A 22 -5.89 -9.56 7.42
C ILE A 22 -4.99 -8.37 7.33
N MET A 23 -3.71 -8.55 7.62
CA MET A 23 -2.75 -7.47 7.51
C MET A 23 -2.54 -7.15 6.03
N ILE A 24 -2.66 -5.91 5.66
CA ILE A 24 -2.41 -5.45 4.31
C ILE A 24 -0.97 -4.93 4.27
N ARG A 25 -0.19 -5.47 3.36
CA ARG A 25 1.25 -5.17 3.30
C ARG A 25 1.51 -4.23 2.13
N ILE A 26 1.95 -3.03 2.45
CA ILE A 26 2.16 -1.96 1.46
C ILE A 26 3.64 -1.67 1.31
N LEU A 27 4.11 -1.60 0.08
CA LEU A 27 5.48 -1.24 -0.21
C LEU A 27 5.49 0.07 -0.98
N LEU A 28 6.28 1.02 -0.53
CA LEU A 28 6.51 2.26 -1.25
C LEU A 28 7.86 2.18 -1.93
N ALA A 29 7.93 2.53 -3.19
CA ALA A 29 9.19 2.48 -3.93
C ALA A 29 9.39 3.73 -4.76
N CYS A 30 10.57 4.32 -4.62
CA CYS A 30 10.95 5.39 -5.51
C CYS A 30 12.46 5.31 -5.69
N GLY A 31 13.03 6.24 -6.36
CA GLY A 31 14.42 6.16 -6.74
C GLY A 31 15.36 6.13 -5.57
N ILE A 32 15.28 7.17 -4.75
CA ILE A 32 16.12 7.31 -3.58
C ILE A 32 15.21 7.56 -2.41
N GLY A 33 15.32 6.77 -1.40
CA GLY A 33 14.28 6.58 -0.45
C GLY A 33 14.03 7.53 0.69
N ALA A 34 14.72 8.66 0.78
CA ALA A 34 14.57 9.48 1.99
C ALA A 34 13.13 9.94 2.22
N SER A 35 12.51 10.52 1.20
CA SER A 35 11.14 11.03 1.38
C SER A 35 10.13 9.92 1.52
N THR A 36 10.36 8.77 0.88
CA THR A 36 9.44 7.65 1.04
C THR A 36 9.54 7.05 2.43
N GLY A 37 10.69 7.16 3.07
CA GLY A 37 10.83 6.74 4.45
C GLY A 37 9.95 7.54 5.39
N PHE A 38 9.90 8.86 5.19
CA PHE A 38 9.03 9.70 5.98
C PHE A 38 7.58 9.38 5.69
N MET A 39 7.25 9.14 4.43
CA MET A 39 5.90 8.80 4.03
C MET A 39 5.45 7.50 4.69
N ALA A 40 6.32 6.48 4.66
CA ALA A 40 5.99 5.20 5.26
C ALA A 40 5.73 5.35 6.76
N ALA A 41 6.57 6.15 7.43
CA ALA A 41 6.40 6.36 8.86
C ALA A 41 5.07 7.07 9.16
N ASN A 42 4.71 8.06 8.34
CA ASN A 42 3.46 8.77 8.51
C ASN A 42 2.27 7.85 8.28
N MET A 43 2.32 7.03 7.25
CA MET A 43 1.24 6.08 6.96
C MET A 43 1.08 5.06 8.09
N ARG A 44 2.19 4.58 8.65
CA ARG A 44 2.12 3.65 9.77
C ARG A 44 1.46 4.29 10.98
N LYS A 45 1.79 5.55 11.24
CA LYS A 45 1.22 6.29 12.36
C LYS A 45 -0.29 6.44 12.19
N ILE A 46 -0.71 6.82 11.00
CA ILE A 46 -2.13 7.02 10.71
C ILE A 46 -2.89 5.70 10.80
N ALA A 47 -2.32 4.64 10.25
CA ALA A 47 -2.96 3.34 10.31
C ALA A 47 -3.16 2.90 11.76
N LYS A 48 -2.17 3.15 12.60
CA LYS A 48 -2.28 2.80 14.01
C LYS A 48 -3.36 3.61 14.69
N GLN A 49 -3.45 4.90 14.38
CA GLN A 49 -4.46 5.76 14.96
C GLN A 49 -5.86 5.34 14.57
N GLN A 50 -6.02 4.78 13.39
CA GLN A 50 -7.30 4.35 12.89
C GLN A 50 -7.61 2.89 13.18
N GLY A 51 -6.70 2.20 13.84
CA GLY A 51 -6.92 0.81 14.18
C GLY A 51 -6.83 -0.15 13.00
N LEU A 52 -6.09 0.23 11.96
CA LEU A 52 -5.95 -0.59 10.78
C LEU A 52 -4.74 -1.50 10.89
N ASP A 53 -4.91 -2.74 10.43
CA ASP A 53 -3.83 -3.72 10.46
C ASP A 53 -3.08 -3.65 9.13
N VAL A 54 -2.08 -2.80 9.08
CA VAL A 54 -1.36 -2.49 7.86
C VAL A 54 0.13 -2.42 8.14
N SER A 55 0.93 -2.98 7.26
CA SER A 55 2.37 -2.77 7.33
C SER A 55 2.79 -1.90 6.16
N VAL A 56 3.73 -1.01 6.36
CA VAL A 56 4.20 -0.12 5.32
C VAL A 56 5.72 -0.07 5.38
N HIS A 57 6.36 -0.38 4.27
CA HIS A 57 7.82 -0.30 4.17
C HIS A 57 8.18 0.51 2.94
N ALA A 58 9.32 1.16 2.98
CA ALA A 58 9.83 1.94 1.86
C ALA A 58 11.16 1.35 1.42
N VAL A 59 11.31 1.14 0.13
CA VAL A 59 12.54 0.59 -0.44
C VAL A 59 12.88 1.36 -1.72
N SER A 60 14.08 1.14 -2.24
CA SER A 60 14.41 1.68 -3.56
C SER A 60 13.77 0.79 -4.61
N LYS A 61 13.56 1.37 -5.80
CA LYS A 61 12.93 0.63 -6.89
C LYS A 61 13.65 -0.67 -7.21
N SER A 62 14.96 -0.67 -7.08
CA SER A 62 15.76 -1.85 -7.42
C SER A 62 15.49 -3.04 -6.50
N GLN A 63 14.86 -2.80 -5.36
CA GLN A 63 14.62 -3.86 -4.39
C GLN A 63 13.21 -4.42 -4.45
N VAL A 64 12.36 -3.86 -5.31
CA VAL A 64 10.94 -4.23 -5.32
C VAL A 64 10.71 -5.72 -5.49
N MET A 65 11.40 -6.34 -6.44
CA MET A 65 11.13 -7.75 -6.73
C MET A 65 11.52 -8.69 -5.60
N GLU A 66 12.38 -8.25 -4.70
CA GLU A 66 12.71 -9.04 -3.52
C GLU A 66 11.52 -9.16 -2.57
N TYR A 67 10.54 -8.26 -2.71
CA TYR A 67 9.38 -8.24 -1.84
C TYR A 67 8.13 -8.80 -2.51
N ALA A 68 8.25 -9.37 -3.71
CA ALA A 68 7.08 -9.76 -4.50
C ALA A 68 6.10 -10.67 -3.74
N ASP A 69 6.61 -11.58 -2.93
CA ASP A 69 5.75 -12.50 -2.18
C ASP A 69 5.44 -11.99 -0.78
N LYS A 70 5.87 -10.78 -0.46
CA LYS A 70 5.75 -10.25 0.89
C LYS A 70 4.84 -9.05 0.98
N ILE A 71 4.24 -8.64 -0.14
CA ILE A 71 3.43 -7.44 -0.20
C ILE A 71 2.12 -7.68 -0.92
N ASP A 72 1.17 -6.81 -0.69
CA ASP A 72 -0.13 -6.85 -1.35
C ASP A 72 -0.31 -5.66 -2.28
N VAL A 73 0.35 -4.55 -1.99
CA VAL A 73 0.24 -3.32 -2.77
C VAL A 73 1.62 -2.71 -2.96
N LEU A 74 1.89 -2.29 -4.19
CA LEU A 74 3.10 -1.54 -4.49
C LEU A 74 2.68 -0.13 -4.92
N LEU A 75 3.19 0.88 -4.24
CA LEU A 75 2.97 2.27 -4.61
C LEU A 75 4.28 2.86 -5.10
N LEU A 76 4.29 3.27 -6.35
CA LEU A 76 5.48 3.89 -6.94
C LEU A 76 5.44 5.39 -6.73
N GLY A 77 6.58 6.01 -6.54
CA GLY A 77 6.63 7.46 -6.47
C GLY A 77 6.10 8.07 -7.75
N PRO A 78 5.60 9.30 -7.71
CA PRO A 78 4.96 9.92 -8.88
C PRO A 78 5.86 10.00 -10.10
N HIS A 79 7.16 10.09 -9.88
CA HIS A 79 8.12 10.17 -10.99
C HIS A 79 8.17 8.88 -11.81
N PHE A 80 7.63 7.80 -11.27
CA PHE A 80 7.68 6.50 -11.91
C PHE A 80 6.31 6.02 -12.33
N SER A 81 5.36 6.94 -12.50
CA SER A 81 4.00 6.56 -12.91
C SER A 81 3.99 5.82 -14.24
N SER A 82 4.94 6.12 -15.13
CA SER A 82 5.00 5.43 -16.41
C SER A 82 5.42 3.96 -16.29
N GLU A 83 5.89 3.55 -15.11
CA GLU A 83 6.36 2.18 -14.92
C GLU A 83 5.32 1.30 -14.22
N VAL A 84 4.14 1.84 -13.95
CA VAL A 84 3.10 1.07 -13.26
C VAL A 84 2.76 -0.20 -14.02
N ALA A 85 2.55 -0.08 -15.33
CA ALA A 85 2.17 -1.26 -16.13
C ALA A 85 3.26 -2.32 -16.11
N LYS A 86 4.52 -1.90 -16.15
CA LYS A 86 5.63 -2.83 -16.13
C LYS A 86 5.63 -3.65 -14.84
N TYR A 87 5.52 -2.95 -13.69
CA TYR A 87 5.52 -3.66 -12.43
C TYR A 87 4.26 -4.48 -12.23
N GLN A 88 3.11 -3.98 -12.70
CA GLN A 88 1.88 -4.75 -12.60
C GLN A 88 2.01 -6.07 -13.35
N ASN A 89 2.61 -6.04 -14.54
CA ASN A 89 2.82 -7.27 -15.29
C ASN A 89 3.75 -8.24 -14.56
N GLN A 90 4.81 -7.71 -13.97
CA GLN A 90 5.78 -8.56 -13.28
C GLN A 90 5.22 -9.14 -11.98
N LEU A 91 4.27 -8.46 -11.37
CA LEU A 91 3.77 -8.84 -10.06
C LEU A 91 2.38 -9.46 -10.07
N ASN A 92 1.75 -9.57 -11.25
CA ASN A 92 0.41 -10.14 -11.33
C ASN A 92 0.32 -11.53 -10.72
N ASP A 93 1.31 -12.37 -10.99
CA ASP A 93 1.26 -13.75 -10.50
C ASP A 93 1.46 -13.83 -9.00
N HIS A 94 1.89 -12.75 -8.38
CA HIS A 94 2.09 -12.70 -6.94
C HIS A 94 0.90 -12.06 -6.23
N GLY A 95 -0.13 -11.68 -6.97
CA GLY A 95 -1.33 -11.08 -6.37
C GLY A 95 -1.15 -9.66 -5.89
N VAL A 96 -0.15 -8.96 -6.39
CA VAL A 96 0.15 -7.60 -5.95
C VAL A 96 -0.54 -6.60 -6.86
N LYS A 97 -1.15 -5.58 -6.26
CA LYS A 97 -1.74 -4.47 -7.00
C LYS A 97 -0.75 -3.31 -7.04
N VAL A 98 -0.63 -2.68 -8.19
CA VAL A 98 0.38 -1.63 -8.38
C VAL A 98 -0.27 -0.33 -8.84
N THR A 99 0.12 0.78 -8.24
CA THR A 99 -0.26 2.09 -8.74
C THR A 99 0.85 3.09 -8.38
N SER A 100 0.73 4.32 -8.85
CA SER A 100 1.66 5.36 -8.44
C SER A 100 0.96 6.29 -7.46
N ILE A 101 1.74 6.99 -6.66
CA ILE A 101 1.23 7.94 -5.68
C ILE A 101 0.84 9.21 -6.43
N ASP A 102 -0.30 9.79 -6.06
CA ASP A 102 -0.74 11.06 -6.62
C ASP A 102 0.32 12.13 -6.33
N PRO A 103 0.73 12.92 -7.32
CA PRO A 103 1.78 13.91 -7.10
C PRO A 103 1.48 14.94 -6.02
N ASP A 104 0.22 15.33 -5.88
CA ASP A 104 -0.15 16.31 -4.86
C ASP A 104 -0.09 15.69 -3.47
N ASP A 105 -0.52 14.44 -3.34
CA ASP A 105 -0.45 13.74 -2.07
C ASP A 105 1.01 13.53 -1.66
N TYR A 106 1.84 13.23 -2.64
CA TYR A 106 3.26 13.01 -2.39
C TYR A 106 3.92 14.30 -1.94
N ALA A 107 3.65 15.39 -2.63
CA ALA A 107 4.25 16.69 -2.31
C ALA A 107 3.80 17.17 -0.93
N ALA A 108 2.56 16.88 -0.55
CA ALA A 108 2.04 17.29 0.73
C ALA A 108 2.39 16.31 1.85
N LEU A 109 3.04 15.20 1.53
CA LEU A 109 3.32 14.11 2.47
C LEU A 109 2.03 13.67 3.16
N ASP A 110 0.97 13.54 2.37
CA ASP A 110 -0.36 13.23 2.88
C ASP A 110 -0.53 11.72 3.05
N GLY A 111 -0.01 11.22 4.15
CA GLY A 111 -0.05 9.78 4.42
C GLY A 111 -1.45 9.21 4.49
N GLU A 112 -2.41 10.00 4.94
CA GLU A 112 -3.78 9.52 5.03
C GLU A 112 -4.37 9.25 3.64
N SER A 113 -4.22 10.19 2.72
CA SER A 113 -4.71 10.01 1.36
C SER A 113 -4.00 8.86 0.66
N ILE A 114 -2.69 8.75 0.88
CA ILE A 114 -1.92 7.69 0.24
C ILE A 114 -2.33 6.33 0.81
N LEU A 115 -2.56 6.26 2.11
CA LEU A 115 -3.03 5.03 2.73
C LEU A 115 -4.39 4.63 2.15
N GLU A 116 -5.30 5.60 1.99
CA GLU A 116 -6.60 5.32 1.41
C GLU A 116 -6.49 4.79 0.00
N THR A 117 -5.58 5.36 -0.79
CA THR A 117 -5.34 4.89 -2.16
C THR A 117 -4.96 3.40 -2.15
N ALA A 118 -4.06 3.02 -1.25
CA ALA A 118 -3.62 1.64 -1.17
C ALA A 118 -4.77 0.72 -0.75
N LEU A 119 -5.56 1.14 0.22
CA LEU A 119 -6.65 0.30 0.71
C LEU A 119 -7.74 0.15 -0.34
N ASP A 120 -8.04 1.21 -1.07
CA ASP A 120 -9.03 1.14 -2.13
C ASP A 120 -8.56 0.21 -3.25
N LEU A 121 -7.28 0.22 -3.53
CA LEU A 121 -6.73 -0.62 -4.59
C LEU A 121 -6.87 -2.10 -4.25
N VAL A 122 -6.67 -2.43 -3.00
CA VAL A 122 -6.79 -3.83 -2.57
C VAL A 122 -8.23 -4.33 -2.72
N GLU A 123 -9.19 -3.43 -2.57
CA GLU A 123 -10.59 -3.83 -2.67
C GLU A 123 -11.08 -4.04 -4.09
N GLU A 124 -10.32 -3.63 -5.08
CA GLU A 124 -10.76 -3.79 -6.47
C GLU A 124 -10.74 -5.23 -6.94
#